data_67e67131cc42af090fef65b8c0170799
#
_entry.id   67e67131cc42af090fef65b8c0170799
#
_cell.length_a   1.000
_cell.length_b   1.000
_cell.length_c   1.000
_cell.angle_alpha   90.00
_cell.angle_beta   90.00
_cell.angle_gamma   90.00
#
_symmetry.space_group_name_H-M   'P 1'
#
loop_
_entity.id
_entity.type
_entity.pdbx_description
1 polymer ?
#
loop_
_entity_poly.entity_id
_entity_poly.type
_entity_poly.pdbx_seq_one_letter_code
_entity_poly.pdbx_strand_id
1 'polypeptide(L)'
;MTAALITVTLLGIGGLGYSAIIGFMANVPSDVGQHATIAIFFTLITLLAYSMTMFYLIGKGKAIREAIADGGLSSDLYNTMATARAPVFGIGSVAMGLTMLTAILGGGVDTEVLPVGVHSVASIAMLGANIFAFRVQVTACLLYTSPSPRD
;
A
#
# COMPACT_ATOMS: atom_id res chain seq x y z
N MET A 1 -5.63 -9.88 12.74
CA MET A 1 -5.73 -9.38 11.34
C MET A 1 -4.78 -8.20 11.07
N THR A 2 -4.70 -7.21 11.93
CA THR A 2 -3.85 -6.01 11.75
C THR A 2 -2.39 -6.36 11.47
N ALA A 3 -1.77 -7.23 12.29
CA ALA A 3 -0.38 -7.67 12.07
C ALA A 3 -0.18 -8.31 10.69
N ALA A 4 -1.11 -9.16 10.25
CA ALA A 4 -1.03 -9.79 8.93
C ALA A 4 -1.07 -8.76 7.79
N LEU A 5 -1.96 -7.76 7.87
CA LEU A 5 -2.05 -6.69 6.87
C LEU A 5 -0.75 -5.86 6.81
N ILE A 6 -0.20 -5.50 7.97
CA ILE A 6 1.08 -4.78 8.06
C ILE A 6 2.21 -5.62 7.45
N THR A 7 2.28 -6.91 7.80
CA THR A 7 3.33 -7.81 7.29
C THR A 7 3.25 -7.98 5.77
N VAL A 8 2.05 -8.20 5.22
CA VAL A 8 1.88 -8.37 3.75
C VAL A 8 2.21 -7.08 3.01
N THR A 9 1.82 -5.91 3.53
CA THR A 9 2.18 -4.63 2.94
C THR A 9 3.70 -4.41 2.98
N LEU A 10 4.35 -4.72 4.11
CA LEU A 10 5.80 -4.61 4.24
C LEU A 10 6.53 -5.54 3.27
N LEU A 11 6.07 -6.78 3.12
CA LEU A 11 6.62 -7.73 2.14
C LEU A 11 6.45 -7.21 0.71
N GLY A 12 5.28 -6.66 0.37
CA GLY A 12 5.04 -6.05 -0.93
C GLY A 12 6.01 -4.91 -1.24
N ILE A 13 6.15 -3.95 -0.32
CA ILE A 13 7.06 -2.82 -0.47
C ILE A 13 8.53 -3.28 -0.52
N GLY A 14 8.92 -4.21 0.33
CA GLY A 14 10.26 -4.80 0.33
C GLY A 14 10.59 -5.48 -1.01
N GLY A 15 9.62 -6.23 -1.55
CA GLY A 15 9.74 -6.87 -2.85
C GLY A 15 9.81 -5.88 -4.02
N LEU A 16 9.03 -4.79 -3.98
CA LEU A 16 9.15 -3.70 -4.97
C LEU A 16 10.52 -3.01 -4.87
N GLY A 17 11.03 -2.79 -3.67
CA GLY A 17 12.37 -2.25 -3.45
C GLY A 17 13.46 -3.17 -4.01
N TYR A 18 13.36 -4.47 -3.72
CA TYR A 18 14.26 -5.47 -4.30
C TYR A 18 14.18 -5.50 -5.83
N SER A 19 12.97 -5.49 -6.39
CA SER A 19 12.76 -5.40 -7.84
C SER A 19 13.42 -4.15 -8.44
N ALA A 20 13.28 -2.99 -7.79
CA ALA A 20 13.93 -1.76 -8.26
C ALA A 20 15.46 -1.89 -8.29
N ILE A 21 16.06 -2.48 -7.24
CA ILE A 21 17.51 -2.70 -7.19
C ILE A 21 17.99 -3.56 -8.38
N ILE A 22 17.35 -4.71 -8.62
CA ILE A 22 17.74 -5.57 -9.75
C ILE A 22 17.46 -4.91 -11.10
N GLY A 23 16.41 -4.09 -11.21
CA GLY A 23 16.12 -3.31 -12.42
C GLY A 23 17.21 -2.27 -12.73
N PHE A 24 17.74 -1.59 -11.72
CA PHE A 24 18.87 -0.66 -11.90
C PHE A 24 20.19 -1.37 -12.22
N MET A 25 20.31 -2.66 -11.89
CA MET A 25 21.51 -3.47 -12.18
C MET A 25 21.38 -4.27 -13.48
N ALA A 26 20.22 -4.28 -14.11
CA ALA A 26 19.95 -5.07 -15.32
C ALA A 26 20.77 -4.58 -16.50
N ASN A 27 21.58 -5.48 -17.10
CA ASN A 27 22.47 -5.17 -18.20
C ASN A 27 22.26 -6.07 -19.42
N VAL A 28 21.53 -7.17 -19.26
CA VAL A 28 21.24 -8.15 -20.31
C VAL A 28 19.74 -8.48 -20.33
N PRO A 29 19.18 -8.96 -21.45
CA PRO A 29 17.75 -9.25 -21.56
C PRO A 29 17.20 -10.22 -20.50
N SER A 30 18.02 -11.19 -20.06
CA SER A 30 17.61 -12.11 -18.97
C SER A 30 17.37 -11.40 -17.65
N ASP A 31 18.17 -10.36 -17.33
CA ASP A 31 18.02 -9.57 -16.10
C ASP A 31 16.74 -8.73 -16.16
N VAL A 32 16.43 -8.17 -17.32
CA VAL A 32 15.18 -7.42 -17.56
C VAL A 32 13.98 -8.34 -17.36
N GLY A 33 14.00 -9.56 -17.90
CA GLY A 33 12.94 -10.55 -17.71
C GLY A 33 12.74 -10.94 -16.24
N GLN A 34 13.84 -11.13 -15.50
CA GLN A 34 13.78 -11.41 -14.05
C GLN A 34 13.20 -10.22 -13.27
N HIS A 35 13.70 -8.99 -13.56
CA HIS A 35 13.15 -7.77 -12.97
C HIS A 35 11.65 -7.65 -13.20
N ALA A 36 11.19 -7.79 -14.44
CA ALA A 36 9.78 -7.67 -14.79
C ALA A 36 8.90 -8.69 -14.06
N THR A 37 9.34 -9.96 -13.98
CA THR A 37 8.62 -11.02 -13.29
C THR A 37 8.45 -10.70 -11.80
N ILE A 38 9.52 -10.31 -11.14
CA ILE A 38 9.52 -9.97 -9.71
C ILE A 38 8.71 -8.70 -9.48
N ALA A 39 8.84 -7.68 -10.36
CA ALA A 39 8.09 -6.44 -10.28
C ALA A 39 6.58 -6.68 -10.36
N ILE A 40 6.11 -7.46 -11.32
CA ILE A 40 4.69 -7.79 -11.50
C ILE A 40 4.17 -8.54 -10.26
N PHE A 41 4.91 -9.54 -9.78
CA PHE A 41 4.51 -10.32 -8.62
C PHE A 41 4.31 -9.44 -7.37
N PHE A 42 5.28 -8.59 -7.03
CA PHE A 42 5.19 -7.72 -5.86
C PHE A 42 4.24 -6.53 -6.06
N THR A 43 4.03 -6.08 -7.29
CA THR A 43 2.95 -5.14 -7.63
C THR A 43 1.59 -5.72 -7.22
N LEU A 44 1.28 -6.94 -7.64
CA LEU A 44 0.02 -7.60 -7.30
C LEU A 44 -0.15 -7.80 -5.79
N ILE A 45 0.90 -8.22 -5.09
CA ILE A 45 0.89 -8.35 -3.62
C ILE A 45 0.61 -7.01 -2.95
N THR A 46 1.28 -5.94 -3.39
CA THR A 46 1.12 -4.60 -2.80
C THR A 46 -0.30 -4.05 -3.03
N LEU A 47 -0.83 -4.18 -4.24
CA LEU A 47 -2.20 -3.77 -4.55
C LEU A 47 -3.22 -4.55 -3.73
N LEU A 48 -3.05 -5.86 -3.60
CA LEU A 48 -3.91 -6.71 -2.79
C LEU A 48 -3.84 -6.32 -1.31
N ALA A 49 -2.64 -6.07 -0.77
CA ALA A 49 -2.44 -5.68 0.62
C ALA A 49 -3.15 -4.36 0.97
N TYR A 50 -3.03 -3.34 0.12
CA TYR A 50 -3.75 -2.08 0.33
C TYR A 50 -5.26 -2.24 0.18
N SER A 51 -5.73 -3.00 -0.81
CA SER A 51 -7.15 -3.28 -0.98
C SER A 51 -7.74 -3.98 0.25
N MET A 52 -7.06 -5.01 0.75
CA MET A 52 -7.48 -5.73 1.96
C MET A 52 -7.47 -4.80 3.19
N THR A 53 -6.49 -3.91 3.31
CA THR A 53 -6.44 -2.92 4.40
C THR A 53 -7.64 -1.98 4.34
N MET A 54 -7.99 -1.47 3.17
CA MET A 54 -9.14 -0.59 2.99
C MET A 54 -10.45 -1.30 3.35
N PHE A 55 -10.65 -2.53 2.88
CA PHE A 55 -11.83 -3.33 3.24
C PHE A 55 -11.90 -3.62 4.75
N TYR A 56 -10.77 -3.94 5.37
CA TYR A 56 -10.69 -4.14 6.82
C TYR A 56 -11.13 -2.88 7.58
N LEU A 57 -10.63 -1.70 7.19
CA LEU A 57 -10.99 -0.43 7.83
C LEU A 57 -12.45 -0.04 7.59
N ILE A 58 -13.02 -0.36 6.44
CA ILE A 58 -14.46 -0.18 6.15
C ILE A 58 -15.29 -1.07 7.09
N GLY A 59 -14.96 -2.36 7.18
CA GLY A 59 -15.67 -3.31 8.04
C GLY A 59 -15.60 -2.92 9.50
N LYS A 60 -14.44 -2.49 10.00
CA LYS A 60 -14.28 -1.98 11.37
C LYS A 60 -15.10 -0.71 11.60
N GLY A 61 -15.10 0.23 10.65
CA GLY A 61 -15.89 1.44 10.75
C GLY A 61 -17.41 1.16 10.78
N LYS A 62 -17.88 0.16 10.04
CA LYS A 62 -19.27 -0.28 10.07
C LYS A 62 -19.62 -0.86 11.44
N ALA A 63 -18.81 -1.78 11.97
CA ALA A 63 -19.04 -2.41 13.28
C ALA A 63 -19.10 -1.38 14.42
N ILE A 64 -18.21 -0.36 14.41
CA ILE A 64 -18.23 0.72 15.40
C ILE A 64 -19.53 1.53 15.30
N ARG A 65 -19.99 1.84 14.08
CA ARG A 65 -21.24 2.58 13.88
C ARG A 65 -22.47 1.82 14.39
N GLU A 66 -22.52 0.52 14.15
CA GLU A 66 -23.57 -0.36 14.67
C GLU A 66 -23.57 -0.37 16.21
N ALA A 67 -22.39 -0.55 16.82
CA ALA A 67 -22.26 -0.52 18.28
C ALA A 67 -22.67 0.83 18.92
N ILE A 68 -22.46 1.95 18.23
CA ILE A 68 -22.94 3.27 18.67
C ILE A 68 -24.47 3.35 18.58
N ALA A 69 -25.06 2.84 17.51
CA ALA A 69 -26.51 2.83 17.33
C ALA A 69 -27.20 2.00 18.41
N ASP A 70 -26.57 0.93 18.86
CA ASP A 70 -27.07 0.08 19.97
C ASP A 70 -26.80 0.68 21.37
N GLY A 71 -26.23 1.90 21.44
CA GLY A 71 -25.97 2.62 22.70
C GLY A 71 -24.76 2.15 23.49
N GLY A 72 -23.92 1.27 22.90
CA GLY A 72 -22.73 0.69 23.55
C GLY A 72 -21.46 1.53 23.50
N LEU A 73 -21.37 2.52 22.59
CA LEU A 73 -20.17 3.34 22.38
C LEU A 73 -20.50 4.82 22.15
N SER A 74 -19.53 5.70 22.44
CA SER A 74 -19.67 7.14 22.18
C SER A 74 -19.44 7.48 20.72
N SER A 75 -20.10 8.54 20.19
CA SER A 75 -19.89 9.07 18.86
C SER A 75 -18.47 9.63 18.65
N ASP A 76 -17.81 10.09 19.72
CA ASP A 76 -16.43 10.58 19.67
C ASP A 76 -15.44 9.51 19.23
N LEU A 77 -15.65 8.27 19.66
CA LEU A 77 -14.82 7.15 19.21
C LEU A 77 -14.90 6.96 17.68
N TYR A 78 -16.09 7.05 17.12
CA TYR A 78 -16.28 6.95 15.67
C TYR A 78 -15.57 8.08 14.92
N ASN A 79 -15.68 9.31 15.40
CA ASN A 79 -15.04 10.46 14.78
C ASN A 79 -13.50 10.34 14.81
N THR A 80 -12.94 9.92 15.92
CA THR A 80 -11.50 9.65 16.06
C THR A 80 -11.04 8.59 15.05
N MET A 81 -11.76 7.49 14.95
CA MET A 81 -11.45 6.40 14.02
C MET A 81 -11.66 6.81 12.57
N ALA A 82 -12.70 7.58 12.26
CA ALA A 82 -12.95 8.10 10.91
C ALA A 82 -11.83 9.03 10.44
N THR A 83 -11.35 9.92 11.32
CA THR A 83 -10.23 10.82 11.05
C THR A 83 -8.93 10.04 10.82
N ALA A 84 -8.67 9.01 11.60
CA ALA A 84 -7.46 8.19 11.47
C ALA A 84 -7.43 7.36 10.18
N ARG A 85 -8.58 6.89 9.69
CA ARG A 85 -8.66 6.06 8.47
C ARG A 85 -8.66 6.88 7.18
N ALA A 86 -9.15 8.12 7.18
CA ALA A 86 -9.27 8.94 5.98
C ALA A 86 -7.95 9.07 5.18
N PRO A 87 -6.79 9.35 5.83
CA PRO A 87 -5.50 9.40 5.13
C PRO A 87 -5.10 8.06 4.49
N VAL A 88 -5.47 6.92 5.10
CA VAL A 88 -5.16 5.59 4.54
C VAL A 88 -5.82 5.41 3.18
N PHE A 89 -7.09 5.85 3.03
CA PHE A 89 -7.80 5.79 1.76
C PHE A 89 -7.17 6.71 0.71
N GLY A 90 -6.92 7.98 1.06
CA GLY A 90 -6.36 8.96 0.12
C GLY A 90 -4.93 8.59 -0.32
N ILE A 91 -4.03 8.45 0.65
CA ILE A 91 -2.60 8.21 0.38
C ILE A 91 -2.39 6.79 -0.14
N GLY A 92 -3.12 5.80 0.38
CA GLY A 92 -3.08 4.43 -0.12
C GLY A 92 -3.52 4.32 -1.57
N SER A 93 -4.61 5.02 -1.97
CA SER A 93 -5.04 5.06 -3.37
C SER A 93 -4.00 5.70 -4.30
N VAL A 94 -3.34 6.77 -3.86
CA VAL A 94 -2.23 7.39 -4.61
C VAL A 94 -1.07 6.42 -4.76
N ALA A 95 -0.67 5.73 -3.69
CA ALA A 95 0.40 4.73 -3.74
C ALA A 95 0.05 3.58 -4.68
N MET A 96 -1.19 3.07 -4.64
CA MET A 96 -1.66 2.04 -5.58
C MET A 96 -1.62 2.54 -7.02
N GLY A 97 -2.11 3.75 -7.28
CA GLY A 97 -2.09 4.35 -8.63
C GLY A 97 -0.67 4.52 -9.18
N LEU A 98 0.27 5.00 -8.35
CA LEU A 98 1.69 5.11 -8.73
C LEU A 98 2.32 3.73 -8.97
N THR A 99 1.96 2.72 -8.18
CA THR A 99 2.46 1.35 -8.36
C THR A 99 1.99 0.77 -9.69
N MET A 100 0.72 0.93 -10.04
CA MET A 100 0.16 0.52 -11.33
C MET A 100 0.80 1.30 -12.49
N LEU A 101 0.91 2.62 -12.37
CA LEU A 101 1.52 3.48 -13.39
C LEU A 101 2.97 3.07 -13.65
N THR A 102 3.75 2.82 -12.60
CA THR A 102 5.15 2.39 -12.74
C THR A 102 5.25 1.05 -13.47
N ALA A 103 4.36 0.10 -13.19
CA ALA A 103 4.34 -1.17 -13.90
C ALA A 103 4.02 -0.99 -15.40
N ILE A 104 3.06 -0.12 -15.73
CA ILE A 104 2.72 0.22 -17.13
C ILE A 104 3.90 0.88 -17.84
N LEU A 105 4.57 1.83 -17.18
CA LEU A 105 5.75 2.51 -17.74
C LEU A 105 6.91 1.53 -17.97
N GLY A 106 7.07 0.51 -17.10
CA GLY A 106 8.03 -0.58 -17.32
C GLY A 106 7.79 -1.34 -18.62
N GLY A 107 6.53 -1.69 -18.90
CA GLY A 107 6.15 -2.29 -20.17
C GLY A 107 6.41 -1.37 -21.38
N GLY A 108 6.22 -0.05 -21.21
CA GLY A 108 6.56 0.93 -22.23
C GLY A 108 8.06 1.02 -22.53
N VAL A 109 8.93 0.78 -21.54
CA VAL A 109 10.38 0.68 -21.73
C VAL A 109 10.76 -0.62 -22.45
N ASP A 110 10.16 -1.73 -22.06
CA ASP A 110 10.41 -3.05 -22.67
C ASP A 110 10.04 -3.09 -24.16
N THR A 111 9.01 -2.31 -24.54
CA THR A 111 8.59 -2.14 -25.94
C THR A 111 9.29 -0.99 -26.68
N GLU A 112 10.34 -0.41 -26.09
CA GLU A 112 11.12 0.71 -26.65
C GLU A 112 10.30 2.00 -26.93
N VAL A 113 9.08 2.11 -26.41
CA VAL A 113 8.23 3.30 -26.57
C VAL A 113 8.65 4.42 -25.62
N LEU A 114 9.22 4.08 -24.45
CA LEU A 114 9.60 5.02 -23.41
C LEU A 114 11.08 4.89 -23.04
N PRO A 115 11.77 6.01 -22.75
CA PRO A 115 13.13 5.95 -22.25
C PRO A 115 13.19 5.40 -20.81
N VAL A 116 14.21 4.61 -20.49
CA VAL A 116 14.44 3.99 -19.16
C VAL A 116 14.36 5.01 -18.02
N GLY A 117 14.83 6.25 -18.23
CA GLY A 117 14.83 7.31 -17.24
C GLY A 117 13.44 7.65 -16.70
N VAL A 118 12.40 7.58 -17.53
CA VAL A 118 10.99 7.84 -17.11
C VAL A 118 10.54 6.78 -16.13
N HIS A 119 10.78 5.51 -16.43
CA HIS A 119 10.44 4.40 -15.53
C HIS A 119 11.25 4.46 -14.23
N SER A 120 12.54 4.80 -14.31
CA SER A 120 13.41 4.92 -13.13
C SER A 120 12.93 6.01 -12.16
N VAL A 121 12.56 7.19 -12.65
CA VAL A 121 12.00 8.27 -11.84
C VAL A 121 10.65 7.86 -11.24
N ALA A 122 9.78 7.23 -12.02
CA ALA A 122 8.50 6.72 -11.54
C ALA A 122 8.70 5.67 -10.44
N SER A 123 9.68 4.78 -10.57
CA SER A 123 10.00 3.75 -9.57
C SER A 123 10.43 4.35 -8.23
N ILE A 124 11.25 5.38 -8.24
CA ILE A 124 11.68 6.10 -7.02
C ILE A 124 10.47 6.79 -6.37
N ALA A 125 9.66 7.50 -7.16
CA ALA A 125 8.46 8.16 -6.66
C ALA A 125 7.44 7.16 -6.07
N MET A 126 7.23 6.03 -6.75
CA MET A 126 6.38 4.93 -6.30
C MET A 126 6.87 4.37 -4.97
N LEU A 127 8.15 4.08 -4.80
CA LEU A 127 8.70 3.57 -3.54
C LEU A 127 8.51 4.58 -2.41
N GLY A 128 8.79 5.86 -2.64
CA GLY A 128 8.56 6.92 -1.66
C GLY A 128 7.10 7.01 -1.22
N ALA A 129 6.16 6.98 -2.18
CA ALA A 129 4.73 6.99 -1.90
C ALA A 129 4.28 5.77 -1.09
N ASN A 130 4.79 4.56 -1.43
CA ASN A 130 4.46 3.34 -0.71
C ASN A 130 5.00 3.34 0.72
N ILE A 131 6.23 3.83 0.95
CA ILE A 131 6.79 3.97 2.31
C ILE A 131 5.95 4.95 3.14
N PHE A 132 5.52 6.06 2.54
CA PHE A 132 4.67 7.03 3.22
C PHE A 132 3.28 6.46 3.53
N ALA A 133 2.64 5.79 2.56
CA ALA A 133 1.36 5.12 2.73
C ALA A 133 1.43 4.03 3.82
N PHE A 134 2.52 3.28 3.88
CA PHE A 134 2.75 2.27 4.92
C PHE A 134 2.79 2.88 6.33
N ARG A 135 3.48 4.01 6.52
CA ARG A 135 3.49 4.71 7.81
C ARG A 135 2.07 5.11 8.25
N VAL A 136 1.31 5.67 7.33
CA VAL A 136 -0.09 6.06 7.58
C VAL A 136 -0.95 4.85 7.92
N GLN A 137 -0.78 3.75 7.20
CA GLN A 137 -1.47 2.48 7.47
C GLN A 137 -1.15 1.95 8.86
N VAL A 138 0.12 1.90 9.24
CA VAL A 138 0.55 1.41 10.57
C VAL A 138 -0.07 2.26 11.68
N THR A 139 -0.02 3.59 11.56
CA THR A 139 -0.61 4.51 12.55
C THR A 139 -2.10 4.26 12.71
N ALA A 140 -2.85 4.18 11.60
CA ALA A 140 -4.29 3.89 11.65
C ALA A 140 -4.55 2.50 12.26
N CYS A 141 -3.83 1.48 11.82
CA CYS A 141 -4.00 0.12 12.32
C CYS A 141 -3.73 -0.02 13.82
N LEU A 142 -2.74 0.68 14.36
CA LEU A 142 -2.43 0.67 15.79
C LEU A 142 -3.55 1.32 16.62
N LEU A 143 -4.14 2.42 16.14
CA LEU A 143 -5.29 3.05 16.79
C LEU A 143 -6.51 2.10 16.90
N TYR A 144 -6.72 1.26 15.87
CA TYR A 144 -7.81 0.26 15.88
C TYR A 144 -7.54 -0.96 16.77
N THR A 145 -6.33 -1.12 17.29
CA THR A 145 -5.94 -2.25 18.15
C THR A 145 -5.57 -1.84 19.56
N SER A 146 -5.44 -0.54 19.85
CA SER A 146 -5.21 -0.04 21.21
C SER A 146 -6.41 -0.34 22.09
N PRO A 147 -6.21 -0.85 23.32
CA PRO A 147 -7.30 -0.99 24.30
C PRO A 147 -7.90 0.39 24.58
N SER A 148 -9.22 0.41 24.84
CA SER A 148 -9.90 1.63 25.24
C SER A 148 -9.27 2.17 26.53
N PRO A 149 -9.11 3.50 26.71
CA PRO A 149 -8.58 4.07 27.96
C PRO A 149 -9.46 3.86 29.19
N ARG A 150 -10.47 3.00 29.11
CA ARG A 150 -11.47 2.75 30.18
C ARG A 150 -11.48 1.32 30.70
N ASP A 151 -10.50 0.50 30.34
CA ASP A 151 -10.33 -0.85 30.90
C ASP A 151 -9.34 -0.83 32.09
#